data_b7ab36870e96272ec69b3f1488342266
#
_entry.id   b7ab36870e96272ec69b3f1488342266
#
_cell.length_a   1.000
_cell.length_b   1.000
_cell.length_c   1.000
_cell.angle_alpha   90.00
_cell.angle_beta   90.00
_cell.angle_gamma   90.00
#
_symmetry.space_group_name_H-M   'P 1'
#
loop_
_entity.id
_entity.type
_entity.pdbx_description
1 polymer ?
#
loop_
_entity_poly.entity_id
_entity_poly.type
_entity_poly.pdbx_seq_one_letter_code
_entity_poly.pdbx_strand_id
1 'polypeptide(L)'
;DKSLPAGTARKLVGLRYSLAVAKMNGSSVFEVASDVDVSLISLVKDGSYAGVQVDTSSVRVYETDAAAHVLGYTGSIEDWDDYKDKDGYTLATVVGKSGAEAAFEDYLHGSDGRRLVTFNDDTGKITGELYSVEPQPGSTVALTIDIDFQQDVEAAIASTVSAMTAEDGIDRGAAVAVVQVGTGDVLALASY
;
A
#
# COMPACT_ATOMS: atom_id res chain seq x y z
N ASP A 1 19.82 -17.86 20.18
CA ASP A 1 21.16 -18.32 19.83
C ASP A 1 22.16 -17.17 20.08
N LYS A 2 23.18 -17.41 20.96
CA LYS A 2 24.16 -16.37 21.33
C LYS A 2 25.15 -16.02 20.19
N SER A 3 25.06 -16.72 19.07
CA SER A 3 25.94 -16.56 17.90
C SER A 3 25.50 -15.53 16.88
N LEU A 4 24.27 -15.01 17.00
CA LEU A 4 23.73 -14.08 16.02
C LEU A 4 24.02 -12.62 16.41
N PRO A 5 24.34 -11.75 15.43
CA PRO A 5 24.42 -10.31 15.66
C PRO A 5 23.11 -9.77 16.28
N ALA A 6 23.23 -8.80 17.18
CA ALA A 6 22.07 -8.27 17.92
C ALA A 6 20.92 -7.77 17.01
N GLY A 7 21.26 -7.15 15.87
CA GLY A 7 20.26 -6.71 14.88
C GLY A 7 19.49 -7.87 14.25
N THR A 8 20.20 -8.93 13.87
CA THR A 8 19.59 -10.15 13.31
C THR A 8 18.72 -10.86 14.35
N ALA A 9 19.23 -10.97 15.59
CA ALA A 9 18.47 -11.57 16.68
C ALA A 9 17.16 -10.81 16.94
N ARG A 10 17.19 -9.47 16.94
CA ARG A 10 15.99 -8.62 17.09
C ARG A 10 14.97 -8.86 15.98
N LYS A 11 15.41 -8.90 14.72
CA LYS A 11 14.51 -9.17 13.56
C LYS A 11 13.84 -10.54 13.68
N LEU A 12 14.61 -11.59 14.07
CA LEU A 12 14.06 -12.93 14.26
C LEU A 12 13.05 -13.02 15.41
N VAL A 13 13.30 -12.30 16.51
CA VAL A 13 12.34 -12.22 17.63
C VAL A 13 11.07 -11.50 17.19
N GLY A 14 11.19 -10.39 16.46
CA GLY A 14 10.05 -9.66 15.90
C GLY A 14 9.21 -10.56 14.99
N LEU A 15 9.84 -11.25 14.03
CA LEU A 15 9.15 -12.18 13.14
C LEU A 15 8.42 -13.30 13.91
N ARG A 16 9.08 -13.93 14.87
CA ARG A 16 8.46 -14.97 15.72
C ARG A 16 7.27 -14.45 16.51
N TYR A 17 7.39 -13.24 17.04
CA TYR A 17 6.28 -12.59 17.76
C TYR A 17 5.11 -12.33 16.81
N SER A 18 5.34 -11.78 15.63
CA SER A 18 4.31 -11.51 14.63
C SER A 18 3.59 -12.79 14.19
N LEU A 19 4.34 -13.86 13.92
CA LEU A 19 3.76 -15.17 13.59
C LEU A 19 2.91 -15.75 14.73
N ALA A 20 3.34 -15.58 15.99
CA ALA A 20 2.60 -16.05 17.15
C ALA A 20 1.30 -15.24 17.38
N VAL A 21 1.35 -13.92 17.17
CA VAL A 21 0.18 -13.03 17.26
C VAL A 21 -0.82 -13.31 16.15
N ALA A 22 -0.36 -13.57 14.93
CA ALA A 22 -1.20 -13.88 13.77
C ALA A 22 -1.96 -15.21 13.91
N LYS A 23 -1.67 -16.03 14.93
CA LYS A 23 -2.33 -17.32 15.19
C LYS A 23 -2.45 -18.18 13.93
N MET A 24 -1.38 -18.27 13.17
CA MET A 24 -1.37 -18.96 11.89
C MET A 24 -1.79 -20.43 12.01
N ASN A 25 -2.62 -20.86 11.08
CA ASN A 25 -2.95 -22.26 10.86
C ASN A 25 -2.27 -22.75 9.55
N GLY A 26 -2.39 -24.02 9.23
CA GLY A 26 -1.73 -24.61 8.06
C GLY A 26 -2.18 -24.02 6.69
N SER A 27 -3.23 -23.22 6.67
CA SER A 27 -3.74 -22.54 5.47
C SER A 27 -3.45 -21.05 5.45
N SER A 28 -2.85 -20.50 6.51
CA SER A 28 -2.55 -19.07 6.61
C SER A 28 -1.26 -18.72 5.86
N VAL A 29 -1.26 -17.60 5.16
CA VAL A 29 -0.08 -17.00 4.55
C VAL A 29 0.33 -15.79 5.38
N PHE A 30 1.63 -15.65 5.62
CA PHE A 30 2.20 -14.52 6.34
C PHE A 30 3.32 -13.90 5.50
N GLU A 31 3.18 -12.62 5.19
CA GLU A 31 4.21 -11.88 4.49
C GLU A 31 5.41 -11.62 5.42
N VAL A 32 6.55 -12.17 5.05
CA VAL A 32 7.80 -12.03 5.81
C VAL A 32 8.60 -10.82 5.36
N ALA A 33 8.60 -10.54 4.07
CA ALA A 33 9.27 -9.40 3.45
C ALA A 33 8.65 -9.12 2.09
N SER A 34 8.53 -7.84 1.76
CA SER A 34 8.13 -7.30 0.46
C SER A 34 9.30 -6.57 -0.21
N ASP A 35 9.17 -6.28 -1.49
CA ASP A 35 10.17 -5.58 -2.30
C ASP A 35 11.59 -6.18 -2.19
N VAL A 36 11.65 -7.50 -2.31
CA VAL A 36 12.89 -8.25 -2.18
C VAL A 36 13.64 -8.31 -3.50
N ASP A 37 14.96 -8.22 -3.43
CA ASP A 37 15.81 -8.28 -4.63
C ASP A 37 15.88 -9.69 -5.26
N VAL A 38 16.28 -9.74 -6.52
CA VAL A 38 16.37 -10.97 -7.32
C VAL A 38 17.33 -12.00 -6.68
N SER A 39 18.35 -11.55 -5.95
CA SER A 39 19.31 -12.44 -5.30
C SER A 39 18.66 -13.22 -4.16
N LEU A 40 17.81 -12.56 -3.38
CA LEU A 40 17.03 -13.22 -2.33
C LEU A 40 15.98 -14.17 -2.90
N ILE A 41 15.31 -13.75 -3.99
CA ILE A 41 14.35 -14.62 -4.71
C ILE A 41 15.03 -15.91 -5.16
N SER A 42 16.19 -15.80 -5.81
CA SER A 42 16.98 -16.96 -6.26
C SER A 42 17.40 -17.86 -5.09
N LEU A 43 17.90 -17.25 -4.02
CA LEU A 43 18.31 -17.97 -2.81
C LEU A 43 17.15 -18.77 -2.20
N VAL A 44 15.96 -18.19 -2.13
CA VAL A 44 14.77 -18.85 -1.58
C VAL A 44 14.31 -19.98 -2.49
N LYS A 45 14.27 -19.76 -3.80
CA LYS A 45 13.89 -20.79 -4.78
C LYS A 45 14.86 -21.95 -4.83
N ASP A 46 16.18 -21.67 -4.83
CA ASP A 46 17.21 -22.70 -4.88
C ASP A 46 17.30 -23.46 -3.55
N GLY A 47 17.10 -22.79 -2.43
CA GLY A 47 17.13 -23.38 -1.09
C GLY A 47 15.96 -24.31 -0.79
N SER A 48 14.89 -24.24 -1.55
CA SER A 48 13.66 -25.06 -1.39
C SER A 48 13.20 -25.15 0.07
N TYR A 49 13.19 -24.02 0.78
CA TYR A 49 12.80 -23.96 2.19
C TYR A 49 11.33 -24.34 2.37
N ALA A 50 11.06 -25.34 3.22
CA ALA A 50 9.69 -25.78 3.49
C ALA A 50 8.85 -24.65 4.07
N GLY A 51 7.65 -24.43 3.49
CA GLY A 51 6.72 -23.40 3.93
C GLY A 51 7.10 -21.97 3.56
N VAL A 52 8.16 -21.75 2.79
CA VAL A 52 8.54 -20.44 2.27
C VAL A 52 8.22 -20.39 0.78
N GLN A 53 7.45 -19.38 0.36
CA GLN A 53 7.08 -19.16 -1.02
C GLN A 53 7.48 -17.73 -1.45
N VAL A 54 7.73 -17.57 -2.72
CA VAL A 54 7.92 -16.27 -3.36
C VAL A 54 6.73 -16.06 -4.29
N ASP A 55 6.01 -14.99 -4.05
CA ASP A 55 4.87 -14.60 -4.87
C ASP A 55 5.05 -13.17 -5.39
N THR A 56 4.27 -12.79 -6.38
CA THR A 56 4.23 -11.42 -6.91
C THR A 56 3.05 -10.69 -6.28
N SER A 57 3.30 -9.48 -5.80
CA SER A 57 2.25 -8.59 -5.32
C SER A 57 2.33 -7.25 -6.02
N SER A 58 1.24 -6.51 -6.03
CA SER A 58 1.22 -5.12 -6.49
C SER A 58 1.60 -4.20 -5.34
N VAL A 59 2.43 -3.20 -5.66
CA VAL A 59 2.82 -2.15 -4.72
C VAL A 59 2.30 -0.82 -5.24
N ARG A 60 1.74 0.00 -4.36
CA ARG A 60 1.35 1.36 -4.70
C ARG A 60 2.60 2.23 -4.81
N VAL A 61 2.79 2.84 -5.98
CA VAL A 61 3.87 3.79 -6.24
C VAL A 61 3.25 5.15 -6.53
N TYR A 62 3.70 6.18 -5.84
CA TYR A 62 3.33 7.57 -6.11
C TYR A 62 4.46 8.20 -6.92
N GLU A 63 4.16 8.58 -8.17
CA GLU A 63 5.14 9.16 -9.09
C GLU A 63 5.28 10.67 -8.94
N THR A 64 4.58 11.26 -7.97
CA THR A 64 4.64 12.70 -7.67
C THR A 64 4.62 12.92 -6.17
N ASP A 65 5.30 13.96 -5.72
CA ASP A 65 5.25 14.45 -4.33
C ASP A 65 4.16 15.53 -4.14
N ALA A 66 3.55 16.01 -5.25
CA ALA A 66 2.49 17.00 -5.21
C ALA A 66 1.11 16.37 -4.97
N ALA A 67 0.15 17.17 -4.56
CA ALA A 67 -1.25 16.78 -4.33
C ALA A 67 -1.43 15.65 -3.31
N ALA A 68 -0.51 15.46 -2.37
CA ALA A 68 -0.51 14.34 -1.43
C ALA A 68 -1.84 14.19 -0.67
N HIS A 69 -2.46 15.30 -0.25
CA HIS A 69 -3.75 15.29 0.44
C HIS A 69 -4.95 15.02 -0.50
N VAL A 70 -4.81 15.31 -1.80
CA VAL A 70 -5.82 15.02 -2.82
C VAL A 70 -5.75 13.55 -3.23
N LEU A 71 -4.55 13.04 -3.50
CA LEU A 71 -4.32 11.63 -3.84
C LEU A 71 -4.61 10.74 -2.64
N GLY A 72 -4.16 11.14 -1.47
CA GLY A 72 -4.28 10.34 -0.25
C GLY A 72 -3.23 9.25 -0.15
N TYR A 73 -3.50 8.26 0.67
CA TYR A 73 -2.60 7.13 0.88
C TYR A 73 -3.38 5.85 1.17
N THR A 74 -2.71 4.73 1.04
CA THR A 74 -3.25 3.39 1.34
C THR A 74 -2.67 2.86 2.65
N GLY A 75 -3.41 2.00 3.32
CA GLY A 75 -2.99 1.39 4.59
C GLY A 75 -3.83 0.17 4.93
N SER A 76 -3.44 -0.55 5.98
CA SER A 76 -4.17 -1.72 6.47
C SER A 76 -5.57 -1.34 6.98
N ILE A 77 -6.51 -2.27 6.90
CA ILE A 77 -7.84 -2.12 7.47
C ILE A 77 -7.72 -1.99 9.00
N GLU A 78 -8.26 -0.92 9.56
CA GLU A 78 -8.28 -0.66 11.00
C GLU A 78 -9.58 -1.16 11.63
N ASP A 79 -10.72 -0.89 10.97
CA ASP A 79 -12.01 -1.38 11.38
C ASP A 79 -12.50 -2.44 10.38
N TRP A 80 -12.50 -3.70 10.81
CA TRP A 80 -12.94 -4.80 9.99
C TRP A 80 -14.45 -4.80 9.74
N ASP A 81 -15.23 -4.21 10.62
CA ASP A 81 -16.69 -4.19 10.49
C ASP A 81 -17.16 -3.44 9.23
N ASP A 82 -16.37 -2.49 8.74
CA ASP A 82 -16.66 -1.75 7.49
C ASP A 82 -16.43 -2.58 6.22
N TYR A 83 -15.68 -3.68 6.31
CA TYR A 83 -15.23 -4.46 5.15
C TYR A 83 -15.65 -5.92 5.17
N LYS A 84 -16.11 -6.46 6.31
CA LYS A 84 -16.44 -7.88 6.49
C LYS A 84 -17.49 -8.43 5.52
N ASP A 85 -18.39 -7.57 5.06
CA ASP A 85 -19.48 -7.91 4.15
C ASP A 85 -19.17 -7.58 2.69
N LYS A 86 -17.96 -7.06 2.41
CA LYS A 86 -17.47 -6.78 1.05
C LYS A 86 -16.70 -7.96 0.49
N ASP A 87 -17.04 -8.39 -0.73
CA ASP A 87 -16.31 -9.45 -1.41
C ASP A 87 -14.88 -9.01 -1.77
N GLY A 88 -13.92 -9.92 -1.63
CA GLY A 88 -12.52 -9.68 -1.98
C GLY A 88 -11.68 -9.03 -0.88
N TYR A 89 -12.27 -8.61 0.24
CA TYR A 89 -11.52 -8.04 1.35
C TYR A 89 -11.13 -9.10 2.39
N THR A 90 -9.95 -8.94 2.96
CA THR A 90 -9.40 -9.74 4.05
C THR A 90 -8.73 -8.82 5.06
N LEU A 91 -8.41 -9.32 6.25
CA LEU A 91 -7.67 -8.54 7.25
C LEU A 91 -6.26 -8.09 6.79
N ALA A 92 -5.73 -8.73 5.76
CA ALA A 92 -4.43 -8.38 5.18
C ALA A 92 -4.55 -7.40 3.99
N THR A 93 -5.77 -7.07 3.57
CA THR A 93 -6.00 -6.17 2.44
C THR A 93 -5.57 -4.75 2.80
N VAL A 94 -4.91 -4.10 1.86
CA VAL A 94 -4.53 -2.68 1.92
C VAL A 94 -5.61 -1.88 1.21
N VAL A 95 -6.12 -0.85 1.87
CA VAL A 95 -7.25 -0.02 1.40
C VAL A 95 -6.87 1.45 1.38
N GLY A 96 -7.57 2.26 0.59
CA GLY A 96 -7.44 3.70 0.61
C GLY A 96 -7.88 4.29 1.96
N LYS A 97 -7.04 5.13 2.56
CA LYS A 97 -7.27 5.75 3.89
C LYS A 97 -7.73 7.19 3.79
N SER A 98 -7.38 7.88 2.74
CA SER A 98 -7.75 9.29 2.53
C SER A 98 -7.74 9.65 1.04
N GLY A 99 -8.21 10.86 0.72
CA GLY A 99 -8.16 11.43 -0.62
C GLY A 99 -8.84 10.58 -1.69
N ALA A 100 -8.30 10.61 -2.88
CA ALA A 100 -8.81 9.84 -4.03
C ALA A 100 -8.71 8.33 -3.80
N GLU A 101 -7.65 7.85 -3.11
CA GLU A 101 -7.51 6.43 -2.77
C GLU A 101 -8.73 5.93 -1.97
N ALA A 102 -9.16 6.66 -0.95
CA ALA A 102 -10.33 6.27 -0.15
C ALA A 102 -11.65 6.51 -0.88
N ALA A 103 -11.78 7.64 -1.61
CA ALA A 103 -13.02 8.00 -2.27
C ALA A 103 -13.38 7.07 -3.44
N PHE A 104 -12.35 6.51 -4.09
CA PHE A 104 -12.50 5.64 -5.25
C PHE A 104 -12.06 4.19 -4.97
N GLU A 105 -11.96 3.79 -3.71
CA GLU A 105 -11.55 2.44 -3.29
C GLU A 105 -12.31 1.34 -4.05
N ASP A 106 -13.63 1.44 -4.15
CA ASP A 106 -14.45 0.43 -4.83
C ASP A 106 -14.14 0.28 -6.34
N TYR A 107 -13.52 1.29 -6.96
CA TYR A 107 -13.06 1.26 -8.36
C TYR A 107 -11.60 0.81 -8.47
N LEU A 108 -10.77 1.18 -7.51
CA LEU A 108 -9.32 0.96 -7.54
C LEU A 108 -8.93 -0.42 -7.03
N HIS A 109 -9.77 -1.05 -6.20
CA HIS A 109 -9.44 -2.26 -5.47
C HIS A 109 -9.14 -3.47 -6.37
N GLY A 110 -9.87 -3.70 -7.46
CA GLY A 110 -9.70 -4.88 -8.30
C GLY A 110 -10.24 -6.17 -7.63
N SER A 111 -9.73 -7.31 -8.05
CA SER A 111 -10.12 -8.61 -7.50
C SER A 111 -8.92 -9.51 -7.34
N ASP A 112 -8.77 -10.09 -6.15
CA ASP A 112 -7.69 -11.01 -5.84
C ASP A 112 -7.78 -12.31 -6.63
N GLY A 113 -6.64 -12.82 -7.07
CA GLY A 113 -6.52 -14.15 -7.60
C GLY A 113 -6.70 -15.20 -6.50
N ARG A 114 -7.16 -16.39 -6.89
CA ARG A 114 -7.35 -17.53 -5.97
C ARG A 114 -6.73 -18.77 -6.56
N ARG A 115 -5.96 -19.49 -5.74
CA ARG A 115 -5.34 -20.74 -6.15
C ARG A 115 -5.62 -21.84 -5.11
N LEU A 116 -6.20 -22.93 -5.55
CA LEU A 116 -6.38 -24.12 -4.74
C LEU A 116 -5.30 -25.13 -5.11
N VAL A 117 -4.46 -25.45 -4.16
CA VAL A 117 -3.32 -26.35 -4.34
C VAL A 117 -3.40 -27.55 -3.40
N THR A 118 -2.82 -28.66 -3.82
CA THR A 118 -2.51 -29.78 -2.95
C THR A 118 -1.05 -29.67 -2.52
N PHE A 119 -0.76 -30.04 -1.30
CA PHE A 119 0.62 -30.04 -0.77
C PHE A 119 0.92 -31.35 -0.02
N ASN A 120 2.19 -31.64 0.11
CA ASN A 120 2.67 -32.77 0.91
C ASN A 120 2.80 -32.31 2.36
N ASP A 121 2.10 -32.98 3.28
CA ASP A 121 2.03 -32.59 4.70
C ASP A 121 3.40 -32.65 5.42
N ASP A 122 4.29 -33.56 4.99
CA ASP A 122 5.61 -33.72 5.61
C ASP A 122 6.63 -32.67 5.16
N THR A 123 6.53 -32.24 3.91
CA THR A 123 7.53 -31.34 3.29
C THR A 123 7.02 -29.93 3.06
N GLY A 124 5.70 -29.69 3.16
CA GLY A 124 5.07 -28.43 2.84
C GLY A 124 5.16 -28.02 1.35
N LYS A 125 5.61 -28.94 0.48
CA LYS A 125 5.74 -28.65 -0.95
C LYS A 125 4.41 -28.81 -1.67
N ILE A 126 4.10 -27.86 -2.57
CA ILE A 126 2.95 -27.95 -3.47
C ILE A 126 3.18 -29.16 -4.40
N THR A 127 2.22 -30.07 -4.46
CA THR A 127 2.23 -31.28 -5.27
C THR A 127 1.31 -31.22 -6.47
N GLY A 128 0.36 -30.29 -6.47
CA GLY A 128 -0.54 -30.09 -7.59
C GLY A 128 -1.36 -28.82 -7.44
N GLU A 129 -1.94 -28.36 -8.53
CA GLU A 129 -2.87 -27.26 -8.59
C GLU A 129 -4.20 -27.76 -9.12
N LEU A 130 -5.28 -27.55 -8.39
CA LEU A 130 -6.62 -28.01 -8.74
C LEU A 130 -7.46 -26.92 -9.42
N TYR A 131 -7.19 -25.67 -9.06
CA TYR A 131 -7.97 -24.51 -9.52
C TYR A 131 -7.15 -23.24 -9.36
N SER A 132 -7.24 -22.36 -10.37
CA SER A 132 -6.60 -21.03 -10.35
C SER A 132 -7.51 -19.99 -10.98
N VAL A 133 -7.64 -18.85 -10.35
CA VAL A 133 -8.25 -17.65 -10.92
C VAL A 133 -7.20 -16.55 -10.89
N GLU A 134 -6.95 -15.97 -12.05
CA GLU A 134 -6.03 -14.86 -12.20
C GLU A 134 -6.58 -13.60 -11.49
N PRO A 135 -5.72 -12.82 -10.83
CA PRO A 135 -6.11 -11.53 -10.26
C PRO A 135 -6.51 -10.56 -11.37
N GLN A 136 -7.49 -9.71 -11.09
CA GLN A 136 -7.92 -8.66 -12.00
C GLN A 136 -7.57 -7.30 -11.40
N PRO A 137 -6.84 -6.43 -12.13
CA PRO A 137 -6.54 -5.10 -11.65
C PRO A 137 -7.83 -4.27 -11.50
N GLY A 138 -7.81 -3.30 -10.61
CA GLY A 138 -8.86 -2.30 -10.49
C GLY A 138 -8.93 -1.37 -11.70
N SER A 139 -9.93 -0.53 -11.71
CA SER A 139 -10.15 0.47 -12.76
C SER A 139 -9.19 1.65 -12.61
N THR A 140 -8.98 2.37 -13.70
CA THR A 140 -8.24 3.64 -13.69
C THR A 140 -9.20 4.77 -13.34
N VAL A 141 -8.79 5.62 -12.41
CA VAL A 141 -9.47 6.88 -12.06
C VAL A 141 -8.65 8.05 -12.61
N ALA A 142 -9.26 8.87 -13.47
CA ALA A 142 -8.66 10.10 -13.97
C ALA A 142 -9.21 11.29 -13.19
N LEU A 143 -8.32 12.10 -12.63
CA LEU A 143 -8.66 13.34 -11.95
C LEU A 143 -8.51 14.52 -12.95
N THR A 144 -9.19 15.62 -12.68
CA THR A 144 -9.06 16.86 -13.45
C THR A 144 -7.88 17.71 -12.98
N ILE A 145 -7.16 17.27 -11.95
CA ILE A 145 -5.97 17.95 -11.43
C ILE A 145 -4.88 17.95 -12.50
N ASP A 146 -4.36 19.13 -12.81
CA ASP A 146 -3.17 19.33 -13.62
C ASP A 146 -1.97 19.31 -12.68
N ILE A 147 -1.13 18.28 -12.79
CA ILE A 147 -0.08 18.03 -11.80
C ILE A 147 1.03 19.09 -11.82
N ASP A 148 1.37 19.62 -13.00
CA ASP A 148 2.38 20.67 -13.11
C ASP A 148 1.85 21.98 -12.51
N PHE A 149 0.60 22.30 -12.82
CA PHE A 149 -0.08 23.47 -12.24
C PHE A 149 -0.28 23.33 -10.73
N GLN A 150 -0.59 22.14 -10.24
CA GLN A 150 -0.67 21.84 -8.81
C GLN A 150 0.66 22.14 -8.09
N GLN A 151 1.79 21.73 -8.67
CA GLN A 151 3.12 22.02 -8.12
C GLN A 151 3.39 23.52 -8.05
N ASP A 152 3.06 24.25 -9.11
CA ASP A 152 3.22 25.71 -9.14
C ASP A 152 2.37 26.40 -8.06
N VAL A 153 1.13 25.95 -7.87
CA VAL A 153 0.24 26.48 -6.82
C VAL A 153 0.75 26.16 -5.43
N GLU A 154 1.24 24.94 -5.18
CA GLU A 154 1.85 24.55 -3.90
C GLU A 154 3.09 25.40 -3.59
N ALA A 155 3.97 25.60 -4.58
CA ALA A 155 5.14 26.44 -4.42
C ALA A 155 4.77 27.90 -4.15
N ALA A 156 3.78 28.44 -4.84
CA ALA A 156 3.31 29.81 -4.65
C ALA A 156 2.73 30.05 -3.25
N ILE A 157 1.87 29.13 -2.78
CA ILE A 157 1.28 29.25 -1.43
C ILE A 157 2.37 29.12 -0.35
N ALA A 158 3.28 28.16 -0.47
CA ALA A 158 4.39 27.95 0.45
C ALA A 158 5.29 29.19 0.55
N SER A 159 5.69 29.77 -0.59
CA SER A 159 6.52 30.96 -0.62
C SER A 159 5.82 32.18 0.00
N THR A 160 4.53 32.35 -0.29
CA THR A 160 3.74 33.47 0.22
C THR A 160 3.58 33.39 1.75
N VAL A 161 3.17 32.22 2.26
CA VAL A 161 2.98 32.03 3.69
C VAL A 161 4.30 32.14 4.45
N SER A 162 5.38 31.56 3.92
CA SER A 162 6.72 31.68 4.52
C SER A 162 7.20 33.13 4.59
N ALA A 163 6.94 33.95 3.55
CA ALA A 163 7.29 35.36 3.55
C ALA A 163 6.49 36.14 4.61
N MET A 164 5.18 35.90 4.73
CA MET A 164 4.33 36.53 5.73
C MET A 164 4.76 36.12 7.17
N THR A 165 5.07 34.87 7.40
CA THR A 165 5.57 34.37 8.68
C THR A 165 6.93 34.99 9.04
N ALA A 166 7.80 35.19 8.04
CA ALA A 166 9.09 35.86 8.26
C ALA A 166 8.96 37.34 8.62
N GLU A 167 7.90 38.01 8.15
CA GLU A 167 7.66 39.44 8.42
C GLU A 167 7.15 39.66 9.84
N ASP A 168 6.21 38.86 10.35
CA ASP A 168 5.54 39.12 11.63
C ASP A 168 5.68 37.98 12.67
N GLY A 169 6.33 36.89 12.33
CA GLY A 169 6.56 35.75 13.22
C GLY A 169 5.29 34.91 13.53
N ILE A 170 4.18 35.13 12.81
CA ILE A 170 2.94 34.42 13.06
C ILE A 170 2.85 33.24 12.13
N ASP A 171 2.75 32.01 12.68
CA ASP A 171 2.52 30.79 11.92
C ASP A 171 1.07 30.77 11.39
N ARG A 172 0.93 30.46 10.09
CA ARG A 172 -0.35 30.48 9.39
C ARG A 172 -0.50 29.26 8.51
N GLY A 173 -1.72 28.72 8.46
CA GLY A 173 -2.15 27.83 7.39
C GLY A 173 -2.80 28.62 6.25
N ALA A 174 -2.73 28.07 5.04
CA ALA A 174 -3.42 28.60 3.88
C ALA A 174 -3.93 27.48 3.00
N ALA A 175 -4.97 27.75 2.21
CA ALA A 175 -5.50 26.80 1.25
C ALA A 175 -5.91 27.52 -0.04
N VAL A 176 -5.73 26.85 -1.18
CA VAL A 176 -6.08 27.32 -2.51
C VAL A 176 -6.87 26.24 -3.24
N ALA A 177 -7.97 26.63 -3.87
CA ALA A 177 -8.70 25.80 -4.81
C ALA A 177 -8.83 26.55 -6.14
N VAL A 178 -8.41 25.92 -7.23
CA VAL A 178 -8.51 26.49 -8.58
C VAL A 178 -9.47 25.67 -9.40
N VAL A 179 -10.52 26.33 -9.88
CA VAL A 179 -11.60 25.71 -10.64
C VAL A 179 -11.74 26.37 -12.00
N GLN A 180 -11.83 25.57 -13.05
CA GLN A 180 -12.01 26.06 -14.42
C GLN A 180 -13.42 26.64 -14.61
N VAL A 181 -13.50 27.89 -15.05
CA VAL A 181 -14.76 28.54 -15.33
C VAL A 181 -15.42 27.91 -16.56
N GLY A 182 -16.68 27.54 -16.44
CA GLY A 182 -17.46 26.96 -17.52
C GLY A 182 -17.60 25.45 -17.50
N THR A 183 -16.57 24.70 -17.04
CA THR A 183 -16.63 23.25 -16.89
C THR A 183 -16.85 22.82 -15.44
N GLY A 184 -16.30 23.58 -14.49
CA GLY A 184 -16.30 23.22 -13.07
C GLY A 184 -15.19 22.26 -12.69
N ASP A 185 -14.27 21.95 -13.59
CA ASP A 185 -13.13 21.08 -13.33
C ASP A 185 -12.21 21.69 -12.26
N VAL A 186 -11.82 20.90 -11.28
CA VAL A 186 -10.84 21.30 -10.29
C VAL A 186 -9.45 21.04 -10.86
N LEU A 187 -8.70 22.12 -11.08
CA LEU A 187 -7.36 22.06 -11.69
C LEU A 187 -6.25 21.95 -10.66
N ALA A 188 -6.43 22.55 -9.47
CA ALA A 188 -5.49 22.46 -8.38
C ALA A 188 -6.19 22.60 -7.02
N LEU A 189 -5.71 21.88 -6.03
CA LEU A 189 -6.07 21.97 -4.62
C LEU A 189 -4.79 21.93 -3.79
N ALA A 190 -4.46 23.03 -3.12
CA ALA A 190 -3.24 23.11 -2.31
C ALA A 190 -3.56 23.56 -0.89
N SER A 191 -2.80 23.07 0.06
CA SER A 191 -2.84 23.51 1.48
C SER A 191 -1.42 23.61 2.03
N TYR A 192 -1.24 24.57 2.96
CA TYR A 192 0.04 24.84 3.62
C TYR A 192 -0.17 24.97 5.13
#